data_085f13a9276f09cf4139301d13531819
#
_entry.id   085f13a9276f09cf4139301d13531819
#
_cell.length_a   1.000
_cell.length_b   1.000
_cell.length_c   1.000
_cell.angle_alpha   90.00
_cell.angle_beta   90.00
_cell.angle_gamma   90.00
#
_symmetry.space_group_name_H-M   'P 1'
#
loop_
_entity.id
_entity.type
_entity.pdbx_description
1 polymer ?
#
loop_
_entity_poly.entity_id
_entity_poly.type
_entity_poly.pdbx_seq_one_letter_code
_entity_poly.pdbx_strand_id
1 'polypeptide(L)'
;MDSEILLAFLERYPSPVDARGLGIGRMEAFLGRERYSGPQKPAALLAKLRSAPQGRVGELELAARRQLVLTYVAMLRTLNGQIKGLEPDIRTAVRAHPDGPVFRSLFKQAHSVITAAELLAEIGDCRARYPHRDALAADAGQSAIAKESGKRKTAQFRWGCNKRLRVAFSRPADSTRH
;
A
#
# COMPACT_ATOMS: atom_id res chain seq x y z
N MET A 1 0.42 0.87 -4.63
CA MET A 1 -0.27 -0.35 -5.10
C MET A 1 -0.29 -0.26 -6.61
N ASP A 2 0.45 -1.13 -7.23
CA ASP A 2 0.60 -1.07 -8.68
C ASP A 2 -0.68 -1.60 -9.31
N SER A 3 -1.32 -0.73 -10.06
CA SER A 3 -2.58 -1.04 -10.76
C SER A 3 -2.30 -2.14 -11.78
N GLU A 4 -3.14 -3.16 -11.86
CA GLU A 4 -3.08 -4.20 -12.90
C GLU A 4 -3.04 -3.60 -14.31
N ILE A 5 -3.69 -2.46 -14.49
CA ILE A 5 -3.67 -1.68 -15.74
C ILE A 5 -2.27 -1.18 -16.06
N LEU A 6 -1.52 -0.71 -15.03
CA LEU A 6 -0.13 -0.28 -15.21
C LEU A 6 0.76 -1.46 -15.58
N LEU A 7 0.60 -2.61 -14.90
CA LEU A 7 1.37 -3.81 -15.22
C LEU A 7 1.06 -4.30 -16.64
N ALA A 8 -0.22 -4.32 -17.05
CA ALA A 8 -0.62 -4.65 -18.42
C ALA A 8 -0.05 -3.65 -19.46
N PHE A 9 0.03 -2.36 -19.10
CA PHE A 9 0.66 -1.35 -19.95
C PHE A 9 2.15 -1.60 -20.12
N LEU A 10 2.89 -1.83 -19.03
CA LEU A 10 4.32 -2.10 -19.05
C LEU A 10 4.67 -3.42 -19.76
N GLU A 11 3.82 -4.43 -19.65
CA GLU A 11 3.99 -5.68 -20.38
C GLU A 11 3.88 -5.47 -21.90
N ARG A 12 2.93 -4.63 -22.32
CA ARG A 12 2.73 -4.34 -23.74
C ARG A 12 3.73 -3.32 -24.30
N TYR A 13 4.18 -2.37 -23.46
CA TYR A 13 5.08 -1.28 -23.82
C TYR A 13 6.22 -1.20 -22.80
N PRO A 14 7.15 -2.16 -22.77
CA PRO A 14 8.20 -2.24 -21.75
C PRO A 14 9.26 -1.16 -21.85
N SER A 15 9.25 -0.35 -22.93
CA SER A 15 10.14 0.79 -23.05
C SER A 15 9.43 1.98 -23.72
N PRO A 16 9.98 3.21 -23.58
CA PRO A 16 9.47 4.37 -24.30
C PRO A 16 9.50 4.22 -25.82
N VAL A 17 10.44 3.44 -26.35
CA VAL A 17 10.55 3.14 -27.78
C VAL A 17 9.35 2.32 -28.26
N ASP A 18 8.91 1.34 -27.46
CA ASP A 18 7.75 0.50 -27.79
C ASP A 18 6.44 1.32 -27.80
N ALA A 19 6.39 2.35 -26.95
CA ALA A 19 5.24 3.26 -26.87
C ALA A 19 5.25 4.40 -27.89
N ARG A 20 6.31 4.60 -28.70
CA ARG A 20 6.41 5.73 -29.65
C ARG A 20 5.25 5.84 -30.61
N GLY A 21 4.81 4.71 -31.12
CA GLY A 21 3.70 4.64 -32.08
C GLY A 21 2.31 4.66 -31.43
N LEU A 22 2.20 4.87 -30.11
CA LEU A 22 0.93 4.88 -29.41
C LEU A 22 0.16 6.16 -29.72
N GLY A 23 -0.94 6.01 -30.49
CA GLY A 23 -1.89 7.08 -30.78
C GLY A 23 -3.10 7.03 -29.87
N ILE A 24 -3.96 8.07 -29.97
CA ILE A 24 -5.14 8.20 -29.10
C ILE A 24 -6.08 6.98 -29.21
N GLY A 25 -6.42 6.53 -30.41
CA GLY A 25 -7.32 5.37 -30.59
C GLY A 25 -6.78 4.09 -29.97
N ARG A 26 -5.45 3.84 -30.04
CA ARG A 26 -4.83 2.67 -29.40
C ARG A 26 -4.81 2.81 -27.87
N MET A 27 -4.63 4.01 -27.35
CA MET A 27 -4.71 4.30 -25.92
C MET A 27 -6.15 4.04 -25.41
N GLU A 28 -7.15 4.56 -26.12
CA GLU A 28 -8.58 4.35 -25.79
C GLU A 28 -8.95 2.87 -25.82
N ALA A 29 -8.55 2.15 -26.87
CA ALA A 29 -8.79 0.72 -26.99
C ALA A 29 -8.10 -0.09 -25.87
N PHE A 30 -6.88 0.30 -25.49
CA PHE A 30 -6.17 -0.31 -24.35
C PHE A 30 -6.92 -0.06 -23.04
N LEU A 31 -7.23 1.19 -22.72
CA LEU A 31 -7.92 1.56 -21.49
C LEU A 31 -9.32 0.94 -21.39
N GLY A 32 -10.04 0.86 -22.51
CA GLY A 32 -11.35 0.18 -22.59
C GLY A 32 -11.24 -1.32 -22.29
N ARG A 33 -10.25 -2.01 -22.88
CA ARG A 33 -10.00 -3.43 -22.62
C ARG A 33 -9.64 -3.70 -21.15
N GLU A 34 -8.81 -2.87 -20.57
CA GLU A 34 -8.40 -2.98 -19.16
C GLU A 34 -9.42 -2.39 -18.16
N ARG A 35 -10.60 -1.97 -18.66
CA ARG A 35 -11.70 -1.39 -17.84
C ARG A 35 -11.24 -0.24 -16.94
N TYR A 36 -10.43 0.66 -17.50
CA TYR A 36 -9.92 1.80 -16.76
C TYR A 36 -11.05 2.72 -16.27
N SER A 37 -11.12 2.91 -14.96
CA SER A 37 -12.11 3.78 -14.28
C SER A 37 -11.49 4.99 -13.60
N GLY A 38 -10.22 5.28 -13.89
CA GLY A 38 -9.52 6.42 -13.29
C GLY A 38 -10.02 7.77 -13.81
N PRO A 39 -9.71 8.88 -13.10
CA PRO A 39 -10.23 10.22 -13.41
C PRO A 39 -9.58 10.87 -14.65
N GLN A 40 -8.47 10.32 -15.14
CA GLN A 40 -7.73 10.95 -16.24
C GLN A 40 -8.24 10.44 -17.60
N LYS A 41 -8.49 11.39 -18.50
CA LYS A 41 -8.89 11.08 -19.88
C LYS A 41 -7.72 10.47 -20.67
N PRO A 42 -8.00 9.59 -21.66
CA PRO A 42 -6.96 8.95 -22.49
C PRO A 42 -5.99 9.94 -23.12
N ALA A 43 -6.47 11.08 -23.60
CA ALA A 43 -5.65 12.14 -24.18
C ALA A 43 -4.66 12.75 -23.18
N ALA A 44 -5.06 12.94 -21.92
CA ALA A 44 -4.20 13.45 -20.86
C ALA A 44 -3.11 12.44 -20.47
N LEU A 45 -3.45 11.15 -20.40
CA LEU A 45 -2.49 10.08 -20.16
C LEU A 45 -1.45 10.00 -21.29
N LEU A 46 -1.92 10.06 -22.53
CA LEU A 46 -1.04 10.06 -23.71
C LEU A 46 -0.12 11.30 -23.74
N ALA A 47 -0.64 12.48 -23.40
CA ALA A 47 0.15 13.70 -23.31
C ALA A 47 1.25 13.58 -22.23
N LYS A 48 0.93 13.06 -21.06
CA LYS A 48 1.92 12.78 -20.00
C LYS A 48 2.99 11.79 -20.45
N LEU A 49 2.61 10.71 -21.14
CA LEU A 49 3.56 9.74 -21.67
C LEU A 49 4.52 10.39 -22.69
N ARG A 50 4.01 11.25 -23.58
CA ARG A 50 4.80 11.94 -24.59
C ARG A 50 5.71 13.04 -24.02
N SER A 51 5.30 13.69 -22.94
CA SER A 51 6.09 14.72 -22.26
C SER A 51 7.17 14.14 -21.34
N ALA A 52 7.16 12.83 -21.07
CA ALA A 52 8.16 12.20 -20.24
C ALA A 52 9.56 12.29 -20.86
N PRO A 53 10.61 12.55 -20.05
CA PRO A 53 11.99 12.61 -20.54
C PRO A 53 12.37 11.30 -21.26
N GLN A 54 12.92 11.45 -22.47
CA GLN A 54 13.39 10.31 -23.24
C GLN A 54 14.91 10.17 -23.09
N GLY A 55 15.35 9.11 -22.43
CA GLY A 55 16.77 8.77 -22.38
C GLY A 55 17.30 8.30 -23.74
N ARG A 56 18.55 8.63 -24.04
CA ARG A 56 19.28 8.05 -25.17
C ARG A 56 20.03 6.83 -24.67
N VAL A 57 19.66 5.65 -25.14
CA VAL A 57 20.27 4.37 -24.76
C VAL A 57 20.62 3.60 -26.02
N GLY A 58 21.70 2.82 -25.98
CA GLY A 58 22.07 1.91 -27.05
C GLY A 58 21.13 0.69 -27.12
N GLU A 59 21.18 -0.05 -28.23
CA GLU A 59 20.28 -1.18 -28.46
C GLU A 59 20.41 -2.29 -27.40
N LEU A 60 21.62 -2.61 -26.99
CA LEU A 60 21.86 -3.64 -25.95
C LEU A 60 21.30 -3.20 -24.61
N GLU A 61 21.49 -1.95 -24.23
CA GLU A 61 20.94 -1.42 -22.99
C GLU A 61 19.41 -1.39 -23.05
N LEU A 62 18.83 -1.01 -24.19
CA LEU A 62 17.39 -1.03 -24.39
C LEU A 62 16.81 -2.44 -24.24
N ALA A 63 17.46 -3.44 -24.83
CA ALA A 63 17.05 -4.84 -24.71
C ALA A 63 17.12 -5.32 -23.26
N ALA A 64 18.20 -5.01 -22.55
CA ALA A 64 18.36 -5.36 -21.13
C ALA A 64 17.29 -4.69 -20.26
N ARG A 65 17.00 -3.40 -20.48
CA ARG A 65 15.94 -2.67 -19.76
C ARG A 65 14.55 -3.23 -20.02
N ARG A 66 14.24 -3.60 -21.27
CA ARG A 66 12.98 -4.28 -21.60
C ARG A 66 12.81 -5.58 -20.82
N GLN A 67 13.84 -6.42 -20.84
CA GLN A 67 13.83 -7.68 -20.12
C GLN A 67 13.63 -7.47 -18.62
N LEU A 68 14.32 -6.46 -18.05
CA LEU A 68 14.18 -6.12 -16.63
C LEU A 68 12.75 -5.68 -16.28
N VAL A 69 12.13 -4.83 -17.11
CA VAL A 69 10.74 -4.40 -16.90
C VAL A 69 9.79 -5.60 -16.95
N LEU A 70 9.92 -6.48 -17.94
CA LEU A 70 9.07 -7.67 -18.07
C LEU A 70 9.24 -8.61 -16.86
N THR A 71 10.48 -8.79 -16.39
CA THR A 71 10.76 -9.57 -15.19
C THR A 71 10.07 -8.99 -13.96
N TYR A 72 10.17 -7.68 -13.75
CA TYR A 72 9.50 -7.02 -12.61
C TYR A 72 7.98 -7.09 -12.72
N VAL A 73 7.40 -6.94 -13.91
CA VAL A 73 5.96 -7.11 -14.12
C VAL A 73 5.51 -8.52 -13.72
N ALA A 74 6.24 -9.55 -14.14
CA ALA A 74 5.94 -10.94 -13.78
C ALA A 74 6.04 -11.17 -12.26
N MET A 75 7.10 -10.67 -11.63
CA MET A 75 7.27 -10.75 -10.17
C MET A 75 6.14 -10.05 -9.41
N LEU A 76 5.79 -8.82 -9.81
CA LEU A 76 4.72 -8.05 -9.17
C LEU A 76 3.36 -8.73 -9.33
N ARG A 77 3.06 -9.30 -10.50
CA ARG A 77 1.82 -10.08 -10.69
C ARG A 77 1.76 -11.30 -9.78
N THR A 78 2.86 -12.03 -9.65
CA THR A 78 2.93 -13.17 -8.75
C THR A 78 2.70 -12.74 -7.30
N LEU A 79 3.38 -11.69 -6.84
CA LEU A 79 3.21 -11.15 -5.49
C LEU A 79 1.78 -10.67 -5.23
N ASN A 80 1.20 -9.91 -6.17
CA ASN A 80 -0.20 -9.45 -6.07
C ASN A 80 -1.17 -10.63 -5.99
N GLY A 81 -0.94 -11.69 -6.77
CA GLY A 81 -1.73 -12.91 -6.73
C GLY A 81 -1.64 -13.62 -5.38
N GLN A 82 -0.44 -13.73 -4.82
CA GLN A 82 -0.23 -14.31 -3.49
C GLN A 82 -0.89 -13.50 -2.38
N ILE A 83 -0.76 -12.16 -2.42
CA ILE A 83 -1.42 -11.26 -1.45
C ILE A 83 -2.94 -11.45 -1.51
N LYS A 84 -3.53 -11.44 -2.71
CA LYS A 84 -4.97 -11.68 -2.91
C LYS A 84 -5.41 -13.05 -2.41
N GLY A 85 -4.55 -14.07 -2.57
CA GLY A 85 -4.80 -15.43 -2.07
C GLY A 85 -4.79 -15.52 -0.55
N LEU A 86 -3.96 -14.74 0.15
CA LEU A 86 -3.87 -14.72 1.62
C LEU A 86 -5.04 -13.98 2.28
N GLU A 87 -5.70 -13.05 1.59
CA GLU A 87 -6.78 -12.26 2.20
C GLU A 87 -7.95 -13.10 2.73
N PRO A 88 -8.47 -14.13 2.04
CA PRO A 88 -9.53 -15.01 2.56
C PRO A 88 -9.09 -15.74 3.82
N ASP A 89 -7.85 -16.22 3.88
CA ASP A 89 -7.32 -16.95 5.03
C ASP A 89 -7.22 -16.05 6.25
N ILE A 90 -6.70 -14.83 6.06
CA ILE A 90 -6.63 -13.80 7.10
C ILE A 90 -8.04 -13.48 7.62
N ARG A 91 -9.02 -13.30 6.72
CA ARG A 91 -10.41 -13.03 7.09
C ARG A 91 -11.01 -14.17 7.91
N THR A 92 -10.71 -15.41 7.55
CA THR A 92 -11.17 -16.60 8.28
C THR A 92 -10.52 -16.69 9.65
N ALA A 93 -9.20 -16.49 9.74
CA ALA A 93 -8.47 -16.49 10.99
C ALA A 93 -8.99 -15.44 11.98
N VAL A 94 -9.18 -14.19 11.53
CA VAL A 94 -9.74 -13.12 12.39
C VAL A 94 -11.15 -13.42 12.86
N ARG A 95 -11.98 -14.04 12.01
CA ARG A 95 -13.36 -14.43 12.41
C ARG A 95 -13.37 -15.52 13.45
N ALA A 96 -12.44 -16.47 13.36
CA ALA A 96 -12.32 -17.58 14.30
C ALA A 96 -11.63 -17.19 15.62
N HIS A 97 -10.88 -16.07 15.65
CA HIS A 97 -10.14 -15.63 16.83
C HIS A 97 -11.10 -15.15 17.94
N PRO A 98 -10.87 -15.52 19.23
CA PRO A 98 -11.71 -15.09 20.35
C PRO A 98 -11.90 -13.57 20.43
N ASP A 99 -10.85 -12.81 20.18
CA ASP A 99 -10.86 -11.34 20.19
C ASP A 99 -11.28 -10.72 18.84
N GLY A 100 -11.47 -11.54 17.81
CA GLY A 100 -11.82 -11.09 16.47
C GLY A 100 -13.02 -10.13 16.43
N PRO A 101 -14.13 -10.41 17.13
CA PRO A 101 -15.27 -9.50 17.21
C PRO A 101 -14.89 -8.12 17.77
N VAL A 102 -14.03 -8.07 18.80
CA VAL A 102 -13.59 -6.80 19.41
C VAL A 102 -12.83 -5.95 18.40
N PHE A 103 -11.82 -6.51 17.73
CA PHE A 103 -11.03 -5.78 16.75
C PHE A 103 -11.85 -5.36 15.52
N ARG A 104 -12.79 -6.18 15.09
CA ARG A 104 -13.70 -5.85 13.99
C ARG A 104 -14.68 -4.74 14.32
N SER A 105 -15.12 -4.62 15.57
CA SER A 105 -16.06 -3.58 16.01
C SER A 105 -15.45 -2.16 15.95
N LEU A 106 -14.13 -2.06 15.91
CA LEU A 106 -13.43 -0.78 15.77
C LEU A 106 -13.66 -0.14 14.38
N PHE A 107 -14.16 -0.90 13.42
CA PHE A 107 -14.28 -0.47 12.03
C PHE A 107 -15.69 -0.67 11.49
N LYS A 108 -16.21 0.35 10.81
CA LYS A 108 -17.56 0.31 10.23
C LYS A 108 -17.63 -0.44 8.88
N GLN A 109 -16.51 -0.58 8.18
CA GLN A 109 -16.49 -1.09 6.80
C GLN A 109 -15.97 -2.53 6.70
N ALA A 110 -16.53 -3.29 5.76
CA ALA A 110 -16.15 -4.68 5.49
C ALA A 110 -14.67 -4.85 5.08
N HIS A 111 -14.05 -3.82 4.50
CA HIS A 111 -12.63 -3.83 4.09
C HIS A 111 -11.67 -3.77 5.28
N SER A 112 -12.15 -3.40 6.43
CA SER A 112 -11.35 -3.21 7.64
C SER A 112 -10.92 -4.50 8.32
N VAL A 113 -11.32 -5.68 7.82
CA VAL A 113 -10.91 -6.96 8.41
C VAL A 113 -9.40 -7.15 8.36
N ILE A 114 -8.74 -6.72 7.31
CA ILE A 114 -7.26 -6.79 7.20
C ILE A 114 -6.61 -5.84 8.21
N THR A 115 -7.14 -4.64 8.39
CA THR A 115 -6.65 -3.71 9.41
C THR A 115 -6.89 -4.23 10.84
N ALA A 116 -8.04 -4.87 11.08
CA ALA A 116 -8.31 -5.55 12.33
C ALA A 116 -7.34 -6.71 12.58
N ALA A 117 -7.02 -7.48 11.53
CA ALA A 117 -6.02 -8.54 11.58
C ALA A 117 -4.62 -8.00 11.92
N GLU A 118 -4.23 -6.89 11.29
CA GLU A 118 -2.94 -6.23 11.55
C GLU A 118 -2.83 -5.79 13.02
N LEU A 119 -3.87 -5.14 13.55
CA LEU A 119 -3.91 -4.76 14.98
C LEU A 119 -3.85 -5.98 15.90
N LEU A 120 -4.63 -7.00 15.64
CA LEU A 120 -4.66 -8.22 16.42
C LEU A 120 -3.28 -8.90 16.43
N ALA A 121 -2.63 -9.01 15.27
CA ALA A 121 -1.31 -9.61 15.12
C ALA A 121 -0.21 -8.81 15.84
N GLU A 122 -0.24 -7.47 15.79
CA GLU A 122 0.77 -6.63 16.43
C GLU A 122 0.60 -6.50 17.94
N ILE A 123 -0.64 -6.52 18.44
CA ILE A 123 -0.94 -6.55 19.88
C ILE A 123 -0.66 -7.94 20.46
N GLY A 124 -1.02 -9.00 19.73
CA GLY A 124 -0.85 -10.40 20.11
C GLY A 124 -1.89 -10.86 21.15
N ASP A 125 -1.83 -12.15 21.47
CA ASP A 125 -2.81 -12.84 22.33
C ASP A 125 -2.49 -12.74 23.83
N CYS A 126 -1.25 -12.32 24.18
CA CYS A 126 -0.80 -12.27 25.55
C CYS A 126 -1.32 -11.00 26.25
N ARG A 127 -2.45 -11.13 26.96
CA ARG A 127 -3.08 -10.03 27.71
C ARG A 127 -2.16 -9.45 28.79
N ALA A 128 -1.27 -10.26 29.37
CA ALA A 128 -0.33 -9.82 30.39
C ALA A 128 0.74 -8.86 29.86
N ARG A 129 0.96 -8.83 28.54
CA ARG A 129 1.92 -7.91 27.91
C ARG A 129 1.54 -6.44 28.11
N TYR A 130 0.23 -6.17 28.13
CA TYR A 130 -0.29 -4.82 28.29
C TYR A 130 -1.30 -4.79 29.46
N PRO A 131 -0.82 -4.61 30.72
CA PRO A 131 -1.68 -4.64 31.90
C PRO A 131 -2.71 -3.50 31.92
N HIS A 132 -2.46 -2.42 31.19
CA HIS A 132 -3.37 -1.29 31.04
C HIS A 132 -3.14 -0.58 29.68
N ARG A 133 -4.12 0.22 29.26
CA ARG A 133 -4.14 0.93 27.97
C ARG A 133 -2.91 1.82 27.74
N ASP A 134 -2.38 2.44 28.80
CA ASP A 134 -1.24 3.35 28.69
C ASP A 134 0.06 2.62 28.33
N ALA A 135 0.20 1.35 28.79
CA ALA A 135 1.32 0.50 28.40
C ALA A 135 1.27 0.20 26.89
N LEU A 136 0.09 -0.13 26.35
CA LEU A 136 -0.12 -0.32 24.93
C LEU A 136 0.13 0.96 24.13
N ALA A 137 -0.41 2.09 24.61
CA ALA A 137 -0.22 3.39 23.96
C ALA A 137 1.26 3.83 23.95
N ALA A 138 2.00 3.54 25.03
CA ALA A 138 3.43 3.82 25.11
C ALA A 138 4.24 2.95 24.13
N ASP A 139 3.96 1.64 24.06
CA ASP A 139 4.63 0.73 23.12
C ASP A 139 4.29 1.08 21.67
N ALA A 140 3.06 1.49 21.38
CA ALA A 140 2.63 1.99 20.07
C ALA A 140 3.18 3.40 19.74
N GLY A 141 3.87 4.06 20.66
CA GLY A 141 4.38 5.42 20.46
C GLY A 141 3.30 6.51 20.37
N GLN A 142 2.07 6.21 20.83
CA GLN A 142 0.94 7.15 20.85
C GLN A 142 0.95 8.05 22.11
N SER A 143 1.72 7.69 23.13
CA SER A 143 1.93 8.51 24.32
C SER A 143 3.15 9.41 24.16
N ALA A 144 2.95 10.71 24.24
CA ALA A 144 4.04 11.68 24.24
C ALA A 144 4.94 11.53 25.47
N ILE A 145 6.22 11.88 25.32
CA ILE A 145 7.17 11.97 26.43
C ILE A 145 7.17 13.41 26.92
N ALA A 146 6.88 13.62 28.20
CA ALA A 146 7.06 14.92 28.82
C ALA A 146 8.56 15.22 28.96
N LYS A 147 8.97 16.39 28.48
CA LYS A 147 10.30 16.93 28.71
C LYS A 147 10.16 18.19 29.52
N GLU A 148 10.65 18.13 30.75
CA GLU A 148 10.61 19.24 31.70
C GLU A 148 12.02 19.73 31.98
N SER A 149 12.24 21.03 31.86
CA SER A 149 13.50 21.71 32.24
C SER A 149 13.16 23.03 32.89
N GLY A 150 13.27 23.09 34.21
CA GLY A 150 12.88 24.25 35.01
C GLY A 150 11.39 24.60 34.79
N LYS A 151 11.13 25.85 34.36
CA LYS A 151 9.77 26.33 34.08
C LYS A 151 9.19 25.88 32.73
N ARG A 152 9.97 25.19 31.89
CA ARG A 152 9.57 24.80 30.53
C ARG A 152 9.07 23.35 30.53
N LYS A 153 7.82 23.15 30.12
CA LYS A 153 7.22 21.84 29.90
C LYS A 153 6.91 21.70 28.43
N THR A 154 7.45 20.65 27.76
CA THR A 154 7.19 20.34 26.36
C THR A 154 6.86 18.86 26.22
N ALA A 155 5.99 18.53 25.29
CA ALA A 155 5.72 17.16 24.89
C ALA A 155 6.55 16.82 23.66
N GLN A 156 7.26 15.70 23.71
CA GLN A 156 8.02 15.19 22.57
C GLN A 156 7.47 13.87 22.10
N PHE A 157 7.63 13.60 20.80
CA PHE A 157 7.27 12.34 20.21
C PHE A 157 8.11 11.20 20.79
N ARG A 158 7.47 10.07 21.10
CA ARG A 158 8.13 8.86 21.58
C ARG A 158 8.75 8.09 20.41
N TRP A 159 10.06 8.23 20.21
CA TRP A 159 10.80 7.50 19.19
C TRP A 159 11.08 6.04 19.56
N GLY A 160 11.31 5.75 20.83
CA GLY A 160 11.48 4.41 21.38
C GLY A 160 10.14 3.71 21.52
N CYS A 161 9.63 3.13 20.41
CA CYS A 161 8.35 2.44 20.35
C CYS A 161 8.40 1.31 19.33
N ASN A 162 7.44 0.39 19.39
CA ASN A 162 7.20 -0.60 18.36
C ASN A 162 6.64 0.09 17.10
N LYS A 163 7.48 0.24 16.08
CA LYS A 163 7.13 0.96 14.85
C LYS A 163 6.02 0.28 14.05
N ARG A 164 5.95 -1.06 14.07
CA ARG A 164 4.90 -1.82 13.38
C ARG A 164 3.55 -1.58 14.05
N LEU A 165 3.51 -1.73 15.37
CA LEU A 165 2.32 -1.45 16.17
C LEU A 165 1.84 -0.01 16.00
N ARG A 166 2.76 0.96 15.95
CA ARG A 166 2.43 2.36 15.66
C ARG A 166 1.76 2.54 14.31
N VAL A 167 2.29 1.92 13.27
CA VAL A 167 1.70 1.98 11.92
C VAL A 167 0.32 1.36 11.92
N ALA A 168 0.15 0.20 12.60
CA ALA A 168 -1.14 -0.47 12.73
C ALA A 168 -2.20 0.40 13.42
N PHE A 169 -1.81 1.24 14.38
CA PHE A 169 -2.70 2.21 15.02
C PHE A 169 -2.95 3.48 14.19
N SER A 170 -1.95 3.93 13.42
CA SER A 170 -2.07 5.17 12.64
C SER A 170 -2.96 5.00 11.40
N ARG A 171 -2.91 3.86 10.73
CA ARG A 171 -3.72 3.58 9.52
C ARG A 171 -5.24 3.72 9.73
N PRO A 172 -5.84 3.11 10.80
CA PRO A 172 -7.25 3.31 11.07
C PRO A 172 -7.60 4.76 11.37
N ALA A 173 -6.75 5.46 12.13
CA ALA A 173 -6.97 6.86 12.46
C ALA A 173 -7.03 7.75 11.21
N ASP A 174 -6.17 7.48 10.22
CA ASP A 174 -6.20 8.21 8.94
C ASP A 174 -7.43 7.86 8.09
N SER A 175 -7.88 6.60 8.11
CA SER A 175 -9.07 6.18 7.35
C SER A 175 -10.39 6.69 7.91
N THR A 176 -10.45 7.06 9.19
CA THR A 176 -11.65 7.61 9.85
C THR A 176 -11.78 9.13 9.67
N ARG A 177 -10.79 9.79 9.10
CA ARG A 177 -10.80 11.24 8.83
C ARG A 177 -11.57 11.62 7.56
N HIS A 178 -11.94 10.66 6.75
CA HIS A 178 -12.67 10.78 5.50
C HIS A 178 -13.98 9.98 5.59
#